data_884c41ee57ee26006fb4912577770f9e
#
_entry.id   884c41ee57ee26006fb4912577770f9e
#
_cell.length_a   1.000
_cell.length_b   1.000
_cell.length_c   1.000
_cell.angle_alpha   90.00
_cell.angle_beta   90.00
_cell.angle_gamma   90.00
#
_symmetry.space_group_name_H-M   'P 1'
#
loop_
_entity.id
_entity.type
_entity.pdbx_description
1 polymer ?
#
loop_
_entity_poly.entity_id
_entity_poly.type
_entity_poly.pdbx_seq_one_letter_code
_entity_poly.pdbx_strand_id
1 'polypeptide(L)'
;DNPLDALPKSKLRQVFTGAVRDWSQLSPAIRGAIRLHARDDRSGTFDSFKSLVLEGEQLSAQARRYESTEQLAAEVAADPMAIGFVGLSGVRGVRALAVSDGGAAMTPSIEDVAVEDYPLSRRLYLYLPAGASALARSFVEFAVSAPGQQEAERIGFVSQNIRAYATRPRPDVPEAYRALVDDAERLSLNFRFGAGSSLLDSKTQRDLDRLAEFMRKPGHGDRHLILLGFSDAVETLPAMALFISTDRADYIANLLVQRGVDPSRVRGLGGAAPVASNDSEVGRHRNRRVEVWLGAEERG
;
A
#
# COMPACT_ATOMS: atom_id res chain seq x y z
N ASP A 1 10.31 23.37 -7.64
CA ASP A 1 11.80 23.49 -7.56
C ASP A 1 12.39 23.12 -6.18
N ASN A 2 11.63 22.47 -5.29
CA ASN A 2 12.16 21.95 -4.03
C ASN A 2 12.99 20.68 -4.30
N PRO A 3 14.28 20.60 -3.91
CA PRO A 3 15.17 19.48 -4.24
C PRO A 3 14.93 18.22 -3.37
N LEU A 4 14.05 18.28 -2.38
CA LEU A 4 13.80 17.16 -1.49
C LEU A 4 12.94 16.09 -2.16
N ASP A 5 13.45 14.88 -2.32
CA ASP A 5 12.77 13.78 -3.03
C ASP A 5 12.06 12.81 -2.09
N ALA A 6 12.53 12.68 -0.85
CA ALA A 6 11.97 11.74 0.11
C ALA A 6 12.04 12.26 1.55
N LEU A 7 11.10 11.80 2.39
CA LEU A 7 11.13 12.00 3.83
C LEU A 7 10.69 10.72 4.59
N PRO A 8 11.37 10.41 5.70
CA PRO A 8 10.83 9.46 6.67
C PRO A 8 9.52 9.96 7.29
N LYS A 9 8.59 9.07 7.58
CA LYS A 9 7.31 9.39 8.24
C LYS A 9 7.52 10.15 9.55
N SER A 10 8.56 9.83 10.32
CA SER A 10 8.93 10.55 11.53
C SER A 10 9.33 12.01 11.27
N LYS A 11 9.99 12.29 10.14
CA LYS A 11 10.32 13.67 9.73
C LYS A 11 9.07 14.41 9.25
N LEU A 12 8.17 13.74 8.52
CA LEU A 12 6.86 14.34 8.18
C LEU A 12 6.10 14.76 9.44
N ARG A 13 6.07 13.92 10.47
CA ARG A 13 5.48 14.27 11.76
C ARG A 13 6.11 15.54 12.34
N GLN A 14 7.44 15.60 12.44
CA GLN A 14 8.16 16.78 12.96
C GLN A 14 7.85 18.05 12.16
N VAL A 15 7.70 17.96 10.85
CA VAL A 15 7.31 19.07 9.98
C VAL A 15 5.90 19.52 10.29
N PHE A 16 4.93 18.63 10.28
CA PHE A 16 3.53 18.99 10.43
C PHE A 16 3.10 19.31 11.86
N THR A 17 3.86 18.91 12.88
CA THR A 17 3.70 19.37 14.26
C THR A 17 4.39 20.73 14.51
N GLY A 18 5.25 21.17 13.60
CA GLY A 18 6.01 22.43 13.74
C GLY A 18 7.29 22.31 14.58
N ALA A 19 7.75 21.10 14.87
CA ALA A 19 9.06 20.85 15.48
C ALA A 19 10.21 21.16 14.50
N VAL A 20 10.01 20.88 13.22
CA VAL A 20 10.88 21.29 12.11
C VAL A 20 10.17 22.39 11.34
N ARG A 21 10.80 23.57 11.24
CA ARG A 21 10.20 24.78 10.68
C ARG A 21 10.95 25.39 9.50
N ASP A 22 12.16 24.92 9.25
CA ASP A 22 13.01 25.41 8.16
C ASP A 22 13.52 24.22 7.35
N TRP A 23 13.52 24.37 6.02
CA TRP A 23 13.95 23.33 5.10
C TRP A 23 15.41 22.92 5.31
N SER A 24 16.29 23.83 5.78
CA SER A 24 17.68 23.53 6.08
C SER A 24 17.87 22.47 7.18
N GLN A 25 16.85 22.25 8.02
CA GLN A 25 16.83 21.19 9.03
C GLN A 25 16.60 19.79 8.42
N LEU A 26 16.17 19.73 7.15
CA LEU A 26 15.90 18.48 6.42
C LEU A 26 16.93 18.23 5.32
N SER A 27 17.41 19.29 4.67
CA SER A 27 18.39 19.19 3.59
C SER A 27 19.23 20.46 3.50
N PRO A 28 20.56 20.35 3.35
CA PRO A 28 21.43 21.53 3.16
C PRO A 28 21.21 22.22 1.79
N ALA A 29 20.54 21.56 0.86
CA ALA A 29 20.31 22.06 -0.50
C ALA A 29 19.20 23.10 -0.59
N ILE A 30 18.38 23.28 0.48
CA ILE A 30 17.27 24.24 0.51
C ILE A 30 17.21 24.93 1.88
N ARG A 31 16.90 26.22 1.89
CA ARG A 31 16.76 27.03 3.10
C ARG A 31 15.50 27.85 3.02
N GLY A 32 14.91 28.13 4.17
CA GLY A 32 13.72 28.97 4.30
C GLY A 32 12.62 28.28 5.09
N ALA A 33 11.70 29.09 5.60
CA ALA A 33 10.61 28.61 6.43
C ALA A 33 9.68 27.67 5.67
N ILE A 34 9.34 26.54 6.26
CA ILE A 34 8.38 25.57 5.71
C ILE A 34 6.97 26.15 5.83
N ARG A 35 6.23 26.19 4.72
CA ARG A 35 4.82 26.59 4.68
C ARG A 35 3.93 25.38 4.63
N LEU A 36 3.12 25.20 5.68
CA LEU A 36 2.29 24.02 5.87
C LEU A 36 0.89 24.23 5.32
N HIS A 37 0.44 23.30 4.47
CA HIS A 37 -0.89 23.25 3.89
C HIS A 37 -1.58 21.93 4.26
N ALA A 38 -2.75 22.01 4.86
CA ALA A 38 -3.48 20.85 5.39
C ALA A 38 -4.95 20.88 4.98
N ARG A 39 -5.56 19.73 4.86
CA ARG A 39 -7.01 19.62 4.74
C ARG A 39 -7.68 20.04 6.06
N ASP A 40 -8.93 20.45 5.96
CA ASP A 40 -9.76 20.84 7.10
C ASP A 40 -10.15 19.64 8.00
N ASP A 41 -10.78 19.93 9.13
CA ASP A 41 -11.14 18.92 10.13
C ASP A 41 -12.27 17.98 9.69
N ARG A 42 -13.01 18.33 8.63
CA ARG A 42 -14.06 17.47 8.04
C ARG A 42 -13.52 16.49 7.02
N SER A 43 -12.25 16.60 6.66
CA SER A 43 -11.63 15.79 5.63
C SER A 43 -11.20 14.43 6.17
N GLY A 44 -11.75 13.35 5.60
CA GLY A 44 -11.25 12.01 5.87
C GLY A 44 -9.77 11.79 5.47
N THR A 45 -9.20 12.64 4.59
CA THR A 45 -7.76 12.67 4.31
C THR A 45 -6.99 13.22 5.50
N PHE A 46 -7.52 14.24 6.19
CA PHE A 46 -6.92 14.75 7.42
C PHE A 46 -6.99 13.73 8.55
N ASP A 47 -8.13 13.04 8.73
CA ASP A 47 -8.25 11.97 9.74
C ASP A 47 -7.22 10.87 9.52
N SER A 48 -6.97 10.50 8.25
CA SER A 48 -5.93 9.53 7.92
C SER A 48 -4.54 10.04 8.23
N PHE A 49 -4.23 11.27 7.83
CA PHE A 49 -2.93 11.87 8.08
C PHE A 49 -2.68 12.00 9.59
N LYS A 50 -3.69 12.39 10.35
CA LYS A 50 -3.65 12.46 11.81
C LYS A 50 -3.35 11.09 12.44
N SER A 51 -4.01 10.04 11.96
CA SER A 51 -3.77 8.67 12.46
C SER A 51 -2.41 8.12 12.02
N LEU A 52 -2.06 8.25 10.74
CA LEU A 52 -0.88 7.60 10.16
C LEU A 52 0.42 8.35 10.38
N VAL A 53 0.39 9.69 10.46
CA VAL A 53 1.58 10.53 10.53
C VAL A 53 1.70 11.21 11.88
N LEU A 54 0.65 11.88 12.36
CA LEU A 54 0.71 12.64 13.61
C LEU A 54 0.68 11.73 14.85
N GLU A 55 0.06 10.56 14.77
CA GLU A 55 0.03 9.52 15.83
C GLU A 55 -0.35 10.08 17.21
N GLY A 56 -1.36 10.96 17.24
CA GLY A 56 -1.88 11.60 18.44
C GLY A 56 -1.30 12.99 18.74
N GLU A 57 -0.25 13.41 18.05
CA GLU A 57 0.24 14.77 18.16
C GLU A 57 -0.67 15.77 17.43
N GLN A 58 -0.56 17.06 17.80
CA GLN A 58 -1.38 18.11 17.20
C GLN A 58 -0.73 18.67 15.94
N LEU A 59 -1.56 18.92 14.92
CA LEU A 59 -1.12 19.69 13.76
C LEU A 59 -0.70 21.11 14.18
N SER A 60 0.38 21.61 13.63
CA SER A 60 0.85 22.98 13.85
C SER A 60 -0.25 24.01 13.58
N ALA A 61 -0.43 24.95 14.51
CA ALA A 61 -1.36 26.08 14.35
C ALA A 61 -1.00 27.00 13.16
N GLN A 62 0.22 26.89 12.63
CA GLN A 62 0.67 27.66 11.46
C GLN A 62 0.22 27.03 10.14
N ALA A 63 -0.34 25.81 10.14
CA ALA A 63 -0.82 25.15 8.94
C ALA A 63 -2.07 25.85 8.39
N ARG A 64 -2.02 26.28 7.13
CA ARG A 64 -3.21 26.76 6.42
C ARG A 64 -4.15 25.61 6.13
N ARG A 65 -5.44 25.80 6.36
CA ARG A 65 -6.48 24.76 6.23
C ARG A 65 -7.33 25.00 4.99
N TYR A 66 -7.64 23.92 4.27
CA TYR A 66 -8.39 23.95 3.03
C TYR A 66 -9.48 22.89 3.00
N GLU A 67 -10.67 23.30 2.59
CA GLU A 67 -11.78 22.40 2.30
C GLU A 67 -11.60 21.70 0.93
N SER A 68 -11.10 22.44 -0.08
CA SER A 68 -10.83 21.91 -1.42
C SER A 68 -9.43 21.30 -1.54
N THR A 69 -9.38 20.08 -2.07
CA THR A 69 -8.13 19.38 -2.44
C THR A 69 -7.40 20.13 -3.56
N GLU A 70 -8.14 20.61 -4.55
CA GLU A 70 -7.61 21.33 -5.72
C GLU A 70 -6.98 22.64 -5.31
N GLN A 71 -7.64 23.40 -4.43
CA GLN A 71 -7.10 24.65 -3.91
C GLN A 71 -5.80 24.40 -3.13
N LEU A 72 -5.76 23.39 -2.25
CA LEU A 72 -4.55 23.04 -1.51
C LEU A 72 -3.40 22.69 -2.47
N ALA A 73 -3.67 21.86 -3.48
CA ALA A 73 -2.65 21.48 -4.47
C ALA A 73 -2.14 22.68 -5.27
N ALA A 74 -3.02 23.60 -5.68
CA ALA A 74 -2.65 24.81 -6.40
C ALA A 74 -1.74 25.74 -5.55
N GLU A 75 -2.06 25.92 -4.28
CA GLU A 75 -1.25 26.74 -3.34
C GLU A 75 0.16 26.11 -3.14
N VAL A 76 0.24 24.78 -3.02
CA VAL A 76 1.53 24.10 -2.93
C VAL A 76 2.31 24.21 -4.24
N ALA A 77 1.65 24.10 -5.39
CA ALA A 77 2.29 24.23 -6.69
C ALA A 77 2.88 25.63 -6.92
N ALA A 78 2.25 26.67 -6.36
CA ALA A 78 2.69 28.06 -6.51
C ALA A 78 3.86 28.46 -5.60
N ASP A 79 4.22 27.61 -4.62
CA ASP A 79 5.20 27.97 -3.60
C ASP A 79 6.22 26.83 -3.36
N PRO A 80 7.50 26.99 -3.78
CA PRO A 80 8.54 25.99 -3.58
C PRO A 80 8.88 25.72 -2.11
N MET A 81 8.47 26.60 -1.17
CA MET A 81 8.63 26.39 0.26
C MET A 81 7.45 25.68 0.91
N ALA A 82 6.39 25.38 0.14
CA ALA A 82 5.19 24.75 0.66
C ALA A 82 5.31 23.23 0.67
N ILE A 83 4.64 22.62 1.64
CA ILE A 83 4.35 21.19 1.71
C ILE A 83 2.90 21.01 2.17
N GLY A 84 2.21 20.04 1.58
CA GLY A 84 0.84 19.69 1.95
C GLY A 84 0.57 18.20 1.82
N PHE A 85 -0.63 17.78 2.19
CA PHE A 85 -1.09 16.42 1.97
C PHE A 85 -2.50 16.39 1.38
N VAL A 86 -2.67 15.50 0.39
CA VAL A 86 -3.92 15.26 -0.32
C VAL A 86 -4.08 13.76 -0.57
N GLY A 87 -5.26 13.32 -0.97
CA GLY A 87 -5.44 11.98 -1.52
C GLY A 87 -4.70 11.83 -2.85
N LEU A 88 -4.39 10.59 -3.26
CA LEU A 88 -3.62 10.31 -4.48
C LEU A 88 -4.24 10.97 -5.73
N SER A 89 -5.56 10.97 -5.84
CA SER A 89 -6.29 11.64 -6.93
C SER A 89 -6.11 13.17 -6.98
N GLY A 90 -5.71 13.77 -5.86
CA GLY A 90 -5.45 15.22 -5.74
C GLY A 90 -4.03 15.64 -6.10
N VAL A 91 -3.14 14.70 -6.41
CA VAL A 91 -1.76 15.00 -6.82
C VAL A 91 -1.77 15.48 -8.28
N ARG A 92 -2.07 16.76 -8.48
CA ARG A 92 -2.14 17.39 -9.81
C ARG A 92 -1.33 18.68 -9.81
N GLY A 93 -0.39 18.81 -10.74
CA GLY A 93 0.48 19.98 -10.85
C GLY A 93 1.51 20.13 -9.71
N VAL A 94 1.59 19.15 -8.83
CA VAL A 94 2.56 19.08 -7.73
C VAL A 94 3.34 17.79 -7.80
N ARG A 95 4.52 17.77 -7.18
CA ARG A 95 5.33 16.58 -7.06
C ARG A 95 4.97 15.84 -5.77
N ALA A 96 4.69 14.55 -5.88
CA ALA A 96 4.54 13.69 -4.73
C ALA A 96 5.92 13.36 -4.13
N LEU A 97 6.06 13.54 -2.82
CA LEU A 97 7.27 13.20 -2.08
C LEU A 97 7.25 11.72 -1.74
N ALA A 98 8.38 11.04 -1.92
CA ALA A 98 8.51 9.66 -1.47
C ALA A 98 8.55 9.61 0.06
N VAL A 99 7.85 8.62 0.64
CA VAL A 99 7.77 8.42 2.09
C VAL A 99 8.35 7.07 2.47
N SER A 100 9.14 7.04 3.53
CA SER A 100 9.61 5.79 4.14
C SER A 100 9.05 5.62 5.55
N ASP A 101 8.81 4.37 5.93
CA ASP A 101 8.44 3.96 7.28
C ASP A 101 9.47 2.94 7.79
N GLY A 102 10.77 3.31 7.72
CA GLY A 102 11.90 2.48 8.10
C GLY A 102 12.34 1.45 7.05
N GLY A 103 11.61 1.32 5.95
CA GLY A 103 12.03 0.63 4.74
C GLY A 103 12.49 1.60 3.65
N ALA A 104 12.55 1.15 2.40
CA ALA A 104 12.81 2.02 1.26
C ALA A 104 11.73 3.12 1.14
N ALA A 105 12.15 4.32 0.71
CA ALA A 105 11.20 5.39 0.43
C ALA A 105 10.39 5.06 -0.83
N MET A 106 9.07 5.20 -0.75
CA MET A 106 8.14 4.90 -1.84
C MET A 106 7.42 6.18 -2.28
N THR A 107 7.42 6.44 -3.58
CA THR A 107 6.54 7.45 -4.17
C THR A 107 5.14 6.86 -4.28
N PRO A 108 4.07 7.61 -3.93
CA PRO A 108 2.73 7.06 -4.02
C PRO A 108 2.36 6.72 -5.47
N SER A 109 2.09 5.46 -5.71
CA SER A 109 1.58 4.93 -6.97
C SER A 109 0.25 4.19 -6.75
N ILE A 110 -0.54 4.00 -7.80
CA ILE A 110 -1.76 3.17 -7.69
C ILE A 110 -1.38 1.74 -7.29
N GLU A 111 -0.26 1.24 -7.80
CA GLU A 111 0.25 -0.10 -7.52
C GLU A 111 0.62 -0.25 -6.03
N ASP A 112 1.50 0.61 -5.50
CA ASP A 112 1.95 0.54 -4.11
C ASP A 112 0.81 0.75 -3.11
N VAL A 113 -0.20 1.55 -3.47
CA VAL A 113 -1.41 1.72 -2.66
C VAL A 113 -2.32 0.48 -2.74
N ALA A 114 -2.47 -0.13 -3.92
CA ALA A 114 -3.30 -1.33 -4.10
C ALA A 114 -2.78 -2.54 -3.31
N VAL A 115 -1.46 -2.74 -3.33
CA VAL A 115 -0.78 -3.79 -2.53
C VAL A 115 -0.58 -3.39 -1.06
N GLU A 116 -0.93 -2.15 -0.68
CA GLU A 116 -0.81 -1.60 0.68
C GLU A 116 0.63 -1.50 1.19
N ASP A 117 1.60 -1.41 0.29
CA ASP A 117 3.01 -1.24 0.64
C ASP A 117 3.35 0.24 0.90
N TYR A 118 2.65 1.19 0.25
CA TYR A 118 2.85 2.62 0.49
C TYR A 118 2.53 2.99 1.96
N PRO A 119 3.44 3.65 2.69
CA PRO A 119 3.31 3.89 4.14
C PRO A 119 2.05 4.64 4.57
N LEU A 120 1.51 5.51 3.71
CA LEU A 120 0.32 6.32 4.01
C LEU A 120 -0.96 5.78 3.36
N SER A 121 -0.95 4.52 2.88
CA SER A 121 -2.15 3.85 2.39
C SER A 121 -3.09 3.46 3.54
N ARG A 122 -4.39 3.46 3.25
CA ARG A 122 -5.42 2.97 4.17
C ARG A 122 -6.57 2.32 3.42
N ARG A 123 -7.23 1.36 4.06
CA ARG A 123 -8.49 0.79 3.58
C ARG A 123 -9.66 1.69 3.96
N LEU A 124 -10.69 1.69 3.14
CA LEU A 124 -12.02 2.19 3.50
C LEU A 124 -12.92 1.01 3.82
N TYR A 125 -13.78 1.15 4.82
CA TYR A 125 -14.66 0.10 5.29
C TYR A 125 -16.13 0.53 5.20
N LEU A 126 -16.99 -0.39 4.81
CA LEU A 126 -18.44 -0.27 4.91
C LEU A 126 -18.91 -1.17 6.06
N TYR A 127 -19.60 -0.58 7.00
CA TYR A 127 -20.13 -1.31 8.17
C TYR A 127 -21.62 -1.52 8.02
N LEU A 128 -22.08 -2.76 8.18
CA LEU A 128 -23.49 -3.12 8.21
C LEU A 128 -23.86 -3.59 9.61
N PRO A 129 -24.94 -3.06 10.23
CA PRO A 129 -25.46 -3.62 11.45
C PRO A 129 -26.08 -5.01 11.19
N ALA A 130 -26.18 -5.85 12.21
CA ALA A 130 -26.74 -7.20 12.08
C ALA A 130 -28.15 -7.20 11.47
N GLY A 131 -28.97 -6.18 11.76
CA GLY A 131 -30.31 -5.99 11.23
C GLY A 131 -30.44 -5.13 9.98
N ALA A 132 -29.34 -4.96 9.21
CA ALA A 132 -29.34 -4.14 8.00
C ALA A 132 -30.44 -4.57 7.01
N SER A 133 -31.07 -3.59 6.34
CA SER A 133 -32.09 -3.85 5.30
C SER A 133 -31.51 -4.58 4.10
N ALA A 134 -32.33 -5.25 3.30
CA ALA A 134 -31.89 -5.88 2.04
C ALA A 134 -31.22 -4.87 1.10
N LEU A 135 -31.77 -3.65 0.99
CA LEU A 135 -31.19 -2.58 0.17
C LEU A 135 -29.78 -2.20 0.64
N ALA A 136 -29.54 -2.06 1.96
CA ALA A 136 -28.22 -1.76 2.49
C ALA A 136 -27.21 -2.89 2.21
N ARG A 137 -27.65 -4.15 2.31
CA ARG A 137 -26.79 -5.30 1.95
C ARG A 137 -26.44 -5.27 0.47
N SER A 138 -27.44 -5.12 -0.41
CA SER A 138 -27.21 -5.04 -1.86
C SER A 138 -26.30 -3.89 -2.26
N PHE A 139 -26.40 -2.74 -1.58
CA PHE A 139 -25.47 -1.62 -1.80
C PHE A 139 -24.04 -1.99 -1.45
N VAL A 140 -23.81 -2.63 -0.29
CA VAL A 140 -22.43 -3.05 0.09
C VAL A 140 -21.91 -4.14 -0.83
N GLU A 141 -22.75 -5.11 -1.22
CA GLU A 141 -22.40 -6.13 -2.21
C GLU A 141 -22.01 -5.51 -3.55
N PHE A 142 -22.78 -4.54 -4.03
CA PHE A 142 -22.44 -3.77 -5.23
C PHE A 142 -21.11 -3.03 -5.05
N ALA A 143 -20.93 -2.28 -3.96
CA ALA A 143 -19.74 -1.47 -3.73
C ALA A 143 -18.44 -2.30 -3.71
N VAL A 144 -18.48 -3.56 -3.27
CA VAL A 144 -17.31 -4.47 -3.28
C VAL A 144 -17.21 -5.34 -4.54
N SER A 145 -18.21 -5.30 -5.41
CA SER A 145 -18.23 -6.02 -6.70
C SER A 145 -17.30 -5.37 -7.73
N ALA A 146 -16.96 -6.09 -8.81
CA ALA A 146 -16.13 -5.54 -9.87
C ALA A 146 -16.71 -4.26 -10.51
N PRO A 147 -18.02 -4.15 -10.83
CA PRO A 147 -18.61 -2.89 -11.29
C PRO A 147 -18.54 -1.76 -10.27
N GLY A 148 -18.84 -2.03 -9.00
CA GLY A 148 -18.75 -1.02 -7.93
C GLY A 148 -17.32 -0.51 -7.74
N GLN A 149 -16.34 -1.38 -7.89
CA GLN A 149 -14.93 -1.02 -7.82
C GLN A 149 -14.47 -0.20 -9.05
N GLN A 150 -15.08 -0.37 -10.21
CA GLN A 150 -14.86 0.52 -11.37
C GLN A 150 -15.37 1.93 -11.08
N GLU A 151 -16.53 2.08 -10.43
CA GLU A 151 -17.05 3.38 -10.01
C GLU A 151 -16.15 4.04 -8.96
N ALA A 152 -15.66 3.27 -7.99
CA ALA A 152 -14.70 3.78 -7.00
C ALA A 152 -13.42 4.32 -7.69
N GLU A 153 -12.91 3.61 -8.69
CA GLU A 153 -11.77 4.04 -9.48
C GLU A 153 -12.06 5.32 -10.27
N ARG A 154 -13.23 5.42 -10.90
CA ARG A 154 -13.64 6.59 -11.69
C ARG A 154 -13.64 7.88 -10.88
N ILE A 155 -13.93 7.80 -9.58
CA ILE A 155 -13.92 8.95 -8.66
C ILE A 155 -12.58 9.13 -7.93
N GLY A 156 -11.54 8.35 -8.30
CA GLY A 156 -10.16 8.55 -7.88
C GLY A 156 -9.70 7.72 -6.68
N PHE A 157 -10.46 6.70 -6.27
CA PHE A 157 -9.97 5.70 -5.32
C PHE A 157 -9.18 4.59 -6.04
N VAL A 158 -8.33 3.90 -5.29
CA VAL A 158 -7.64 2.72 -5.79
C VAL A 158 -8.57 1.52 -5.68
N SER A 159 -8.87 0.93 -6.84
CA SER A 159 -9.78 -0.21 -6.98
C SER A 159 -9.19 -1.48 -6.40
N GLN A 160 -10.06 -2.38 -5.91
CA GLN A 160 -9.70 -3.74 -5.53
C GLN A 160 -9.79 -4.73 -6.73
N ASN A 161 -10.17 -4.25 -7.93
CA ASN A 161 -10.11 -5.07 -9.14
C ASN A 161 -8.65 -5.38 -9.45
N ILE A 162 -8.34 -6.66 -9.67
CA ILE A 162 -6.96 -7.10 -9.89
C ILE A 162 -6.45 -6.58 -11.23
N ARG A 163 -5.25 -6.02 -11.20
CA ARG A 163 -4.47 -5.57 -12.35
C ARG A 163 -3.08 -6.17 -12.29
N ALA A 164 -2.49 -6.43 -13.44
CA ALA A 164 -1.10 -6.81 -13.60
C ALA A 164 -0.28 -5.56 -13.98
N TYR A 165 0.85 -5.37 -13.32
CA TYR A 165 1.78 -4.26 -13.55
C TYR A 165 3.15 -4.79 -13.94
N ALA A 166 3.72 -4.27 -15.03
CA ALA A 166 5.09 -4.54 -15.45
C ALA A 166 6.07 -3.82 -14.52
N THR A 167 6.19 -4.29 -13.30
CA THR A 167 7.01 -3.68 -12.24
C THR A 167 8.35 -4.37 -12.14
N ARG A 168 9.42 -3.59 -12.11
CA ARG A 168 10.75 -4.13 -11.81
C ARG A 168 10.94 -4.22 -10.29
N PRO A 169 11.45 -5.35 -9.79
CA PRO A 169 11.83 -5.45 -8.39
C PRO A 169 12.81 -4.34 -8.00
N ARG A 170 12.71 -3.86 -6.78
CA ARG A 170 13.64 -2.86 -6.25
C ARG A 170 15.08 -3.37 -6.31
N PRO A 171 16.09 -2.49 -6.48
CA PRO A 171 17.50 -2.90 -6.57
C PRO A 171 18.04 -3.56 -5.29
N ASP A 172 17.47 -3.23 -4.13
CA ASP A 172 17.90 -3.67 -2.80
C ASP A 172 17.35 -5.05 -2.40
N VAL A 173 16.51 -5.68 -3.23
CA VAL A 173 15.99 -7.03 -2.94
C VAL A 173 17.02 -8.12 -3.30
N PRO A 174 16.98 -9.30 -2.61
CA PRO A 174 17.89 -10.40 -2.91
C PRO A 174 17.80 -10.89 -4.37
N GLU A 175 18.91 -11.38 -4.89
CA GLU A 175 18.97 -11.93 -6.25
C GLU A 175 17.99 -13.12 -6.43
N ALA A 176 17.87 -13.96 -5.43
CA ALA A 176 16.92 -15.08 -5.45
C ALA A 176 15.46 -14.62 -5.63
N TYR A 177 15.09 -13.46 -5.06
CA TYR A 177 13.78 -12.87 -5.30
C TYR A 177 13.67 -12.38 -6.75
N ARG A 178 14.66 -11.62 -7.23
CA ARG A 178 14.66 -11.09 -8.62
C ARG A 178 14.53 -12.20 -9.65
N ALA A 179 15.30 -13.26 -9.50
CA ALA A 179 15.27 -14.42 -10.42
C ALA A 179 13.91 -15.12 -10.49
N LEU A 180 13.07 -15.01 -9.44
CA LEU A 180 11.73 -15.58 -9.41
C LEU A 180 10.70 -14.75 -10.19
N VAL A 181 10.93 -13.43 -10.34
CA VAL A 181 9.94 -12.47 -10.86
C VAL A 181 10.45 -11.63 -12.03
N ASP A 182 11.62 -11.95 -12.60
CA ASP A 182 12.30 -11.15 -13.64
C ASP A 182 11.42 -10.94 -14.89
N ASP A 183 10.69 -11.98 -15.30
CA ASP A 183 9.75 -11.96 -16.43
C ASP A 183 8.27 -11.93 -15.99
N ALA A 184 8.00 -11.53 -14.74
CA ALA A 184 6.66 -11.57 -14.18
C ALA A 184 6.09 -10.15 -13.95
N GLU A 185 4.77 -10.05 -14.04
CA GLU A 185 4.01 -8.85 -13.69
C GLU A 185 3.50 -8.95 -12.25
N ARG A 186 3.62 -7.87 -11.50
CA ARG A 186 3.11 -7.78 -10.14
C ARG A 186 1.59 -7.63 -10.17
N LEU A 187 0.85 -8.50 -9.47
CA LEU A 187 -0.58 -8.29 -9.30
C LEU A 187 -0.88 -7.29 -8.17
N SER A 188 -1.97 -6.54 -8.33
CA SER A 188 -2.37 -5.44 -7.43
C SER A 188 -2.96 -5.90 -6.09
N LEU A 189 -2.45 -6.98 -5.53
CA LEU A 189 -2.85 -7.49 -4.22
C LEU A 189 -1.70 -8.13 -3.45
N ASN A 190 -1.80 -8.09 -2.13
CA ASN A 190 -1.02 -8.86 -1.18
C ASN A 190 -1.96 -9.56 -0.21
N PHE A 191 -1.63 -10.77 0.20
CA PHE A 191 -2.28 -11.41 1.35
C PHE A 191 -1.48 -11.09 2.62
N ARG A 192 -2.14 -10.52 3.64
CA ARG A 192 -1.51 -10.07 4.89
C ARG A 192 -1.85 -11.00 6.04
N PHE A 193 -0.89 -11.15 6.97
CA PHE A 193 -1.01 -12.07 8.11
C PHE A 193 -0.80 -11.35 9.45
N GLY A 194 -1.62 -11.72 10.44
CA GLY A 194 -1.37 -11.34 11.83
C GLY A 194 -0.14 -12.06 12.41
N ALA A 195 0.39 -11.55 13.53
CA ALA A 195 1.45 -12.23 14.26
C ALA A 195 0.97 -13.61 14.74
N GLY A 196 1.74 -14.68 14.44
CA GLY A 196 1.40 -16.04 14.86
C GLY A 196 0.03 -16.55 14.42
N SER A 197 -0.60 -15.91 13.39
CA SER A 197 -1.96 -16.24 12.96
C SER A 197 -2.01 -16.52 11.46
N SER A 198 -2.75 -17.57 11.11
CA SER A 198 -3.19 -17.88 9.75
C SER A 198 -4.64 -17.43 9.48
N LEU A 199 -5.28 -16.70 10.42
CA LEU A 199 -6.63 -16.20 10.22
C LEU A 199 -6.64 -15.13 9.14
N LEU A 200 -7.48 -15.33 8.14
CA LEU A 200 -7.67 -14.41 7.02
C LEU A 200 -8.80 -13.43 7.31
N ASP A 201 -8.57 -12.17 7.02
CA ASP A 201 -9.60 -11.15 7.09
C ASP A 201 -10.60 -11.25 5.92
N SER A 202 -11.71 -10.51 6.01
CA SER A 202 -12.76 -10.51 5.00
C SER A 202 -12.30 -9.98 3.64
N LYS A 203 -11.25 -9.15 3.59
CA LYS A 203 -10.65 -8.70 2.33
C LYS A 203 -9.91 -9.86 1.66
N THR A 204 -9.09 -10.58 2.40
CA THR A 204 -8.32 -11.73 1.89
C THR A 204 -9.23 -12.80 1.30
N GLN A 205 -10.37 -13.10 1.95
CA GLN A 205 -11.34 -14.05 1.40
C GLN A 205 -11.87 -13.62 0.02
N ARG A 206 -12.25 -12.34 -0.10
CA ARG A 206 -12.71 -11.79 -1.39
C ARG A 206 -11.59 -11.68 -2.43
N ASP A 207 -10.37 -11.42 -2.01
CA ASP A 207 -9.23 -11.33 -2.92
C ASP A 207 -8.85 -12.70 -3.50
N LEU A 208 -9.02 -13.79 -2.72
CA LEU A 208 -8.89 -15.16 -3.24
C LEU A 208 -9.92 -15.44 -4.35
N ASP A 209 -11.18 -15.04 -4.14
CA ASP A 209 -12.24 -15.21 -5.13
C ASP A 209 -11.97 -14.35 -6.38
N ARG A 210 -11.57 -13.08 -6.20
CA ARG A 210 -11.19 -12.18 -7.30
C ARG A 210 -9.99 -12.71 -8.09
N LEU A 211 -8.99 -13.26 -7.41
CA LEU A 211 -7.82 -13.85 -8.07
C LEU A 211 -8.21 -15.07 -8.88
N ALA A 212 -9.07 -15.92 -8.35
CA ALA A 212 -9.58 -17.07 -9.09
C ALA A 212 -10.38 -16.63 -10.34
N GLU A 213 -11.21 -15.59 -10.23
CA GLU A 213 -11.92 -15.03 -11.38
C GLU A 213 -10.97 -14.38 -12.39
N PHE A 214 -9.94 -13.68 -11.92
CA PHE A 214 -8.92 -13.06 -12.76
C PHE A 214 -8.16 -14.10 -13.58
N MET A 215 -7.75 -15.21 -12.97
CA MET A 215 -7.03 -16.30 -13.64
C MET A 215 -7.88 -17.05 -14.66
N ARG A 216 -9.22 -17.07 -14.53
CA ARG A 216 -10.14 -17.67 -15.51
C ARG A 216 -10.37 -16.82 -16.75
N LYS A 217 -9.92 -15.57 -16.78
CA LYS A 217 -10.08 -14.71 -17.95
C LYS A 217 -9.19 -15.17 -19.10
N PRO A 218 -9.63 -14.99 -20.38
CA PRO A 218 -8.78 -15.27 -21.53
C PRO A 218 -7.41 -14.56 -21.43
N GLY A 219 -6.34 -15.30 -21.74
CA GLY A 219 -4.97 -14.80 -21.67
C GLY A 219 -4.32 -14.78 -20.29
N HIS A 220 -5.01 -15.27 -19.24
CA HIS A 220 -4.42 -15.42 -17.91
C HIS A 220 -4.27 -16.89 -17.47
N GLY A 221 -5.16 -17.77 -17.92
CA GLY A 221 -5.20 -19.17 -17.50
C GLY A 221 -3.95 -19.98 -17.82
N ASP A 222 -3.26 -19.62 -18.91
CA ASP A 222 -2.04 -20.29 -19.38
C ASP A 222 -0.76 -19.64 -18.82
N ARG A 223 -0.91 -18.62 -17.97
CA ARG A 223 0.21 -17.94 -17.34
C ARG A 223 0.50 -18.49 -15.95
N HIS A 224 1.75 -18.41 -15.54
CA HIS A 224 2.22 -18.92 -14.26
C HIS A 224 1.87 -17.99 -13.10
N LEU A 225 1.10 -18.50 -12.14
CA LEU A 225 0.87 -17.78 -10.87
C LEU A 225 2.01 -18.12 -9.91
N ILE A 226 2.67 -17.08 -9.40
CA ILE A 226 3.81 -17.18 -8.48
C ILE A 226 3.41 -16.55 -7.15
N LEU A 227 3.59 -17.28 -6.05
CA LEU A 227 3.34 -16.83 -4.70
C LEU A 227 4.66 -16.75 -3.92
N LEU A 228 4.96 -15.56 -3.40
CA LEU A 228 6.17 -15.32 -2.61
C LEU A 228 5.79 -14.91 -1.19
N GLY A 229 6.09 -15.76 -0.22
CA GLY A 229 5.81 -15.52 1.19
C GLY A 229 6.94 -14.80 1.91
N PHE A 230 6.56 -13.92 2.85
CA PHE A 230 7.49 -13.16 3.70
C PHE A 230 7.06 -13.21 5.16
N SER A 231 8.04 -13.16 6.05
CA SER A 231 7.88 -12.93 7.49
C SER A 231 8.42 -11.56 7.87
N ASP A 232 8.10 -11.09 9.07
CA ASP A 232 8.84 -9.96 9.64
C ASP A 232 10.17 -10.45 10.27
N ALA A 233 11.08 -9.52 10.57
CA ALA A 233 12.39 -9.84 11.10
C ALA A 233 12.40 -10.14 12.61
N VAL A 234 11.27 -9.97 13.32
CA VAL A 234 11.17 -10.06 14.78
C VAL A 234 10.33 -11.26 15.21
N GLU A 235 9.48 -11.76 14.33
CA GLU A 235 8.52 -12.85 14.62
C GLU A 235 9.22 -14.13 15.07
N THR A 236 10.45 -14.40 14.60
CA THR A 236 11.17 -15.63 14.88
C THR A 236 12.65 -15.55 14.50
N LEU A 237 13.41 -16.61 14.85
CA LEU A 237 14.79 -16.77 14.39
C LEU A 237 14.87 -16.86 12.85
N PRO A 238 15.96 -16.44 12.20
CA PRO A 238 16.10 -16.43 10.75
C PRO A 238 15.80 -17.78 10.06
N ALA A 239 16.19 -18.88 10.68
CA ALA A 239 15.91 -20.23 10.14
C ALA A 239 14.41 -20.54 10.14
N MET A 240 13.68 -20.11 11.18
CA MET A 240 12.22 -20.28 11.28
C MET A 240 11.47 -19.27 10.39
N ALA A 241 12.07 -18.12 10.11
CA ALA A 241 11.49 -17.11 9.24
C ALA A 241 11.22 -17.66 7.81
N LEU A 242 12.15 -18.46 7.30
CA LEU A 242 11.97 -19.13 6.01
C LEU A 242 10.81 -20.13 6.07
N PHE A 243 10.74 -20.93 7.13
CA PHE A 243 9.65 -21.90 7.31
C PHE A 243 8.28 -21.21 7.37
N ILE A 244 8.13 -20.17 8.24
CA ILE A 244 6.86 -19.44 8.39
C ILE A 244 6.44 -18.76 7.09
N SER A 245 7.39 -18.19 6.35
CA SER A 245 7.08 -17.54 5.08
C SER A 245 6.66 -18.54 4.00
N THR A 246 7.25 -19.73 3.99
CA THR A 246 6.83 -20.83 3.11
C THR A 246 5.43 -21.32 3.48
N ASP A 247 5.18 -21.59 4.78
CA ASP A 247 3.87 -22.03 5.28
C ASP A 247 2.75 -21.03 4.90
N ARG A 248 2.99 -19.73 4.99
CA ARG A 248 2.04 -18.71 4.54
C ARG A 248 1.76 -18.78 3.04
N ALA A 249 2.80 -18.95 2.22
CA ALA A 249 2.63 -19.06 0.78
C ALA A 249 1.87 -20.33 0.40
N ASP A 250 2.22 -21.47 1.02
CA ASP A 250 1.54 -22.76 0.82
C ASP A 250 0.08 -22.71 1.28
N TYR A 251 -0.20 -22.00 2.38
CA TYR A 251 -1.57 -21.81 2.86
C TYR A 251 -2.44 -21.07 1.83
N ILE A 252 -1.94 -19.98 1.26
CA ILE A 252 -2.64 -19.25 0.18
C ILE A 252 -2.77 -20.14 -1.06
N ALA A 253 -1.72 -20.88 -1.44
CA ALA A 253 -1.75 -21.79 -2.57
C ALA A 253 -2.86 -22.84 -2.43
N ASN A 254 -2.95 -23.48 -1.27
CA ASN A 254 -4.00 -24.47 -0.97
C ASN A 254 -5.41 -23.88 -1.10
N LEU A 255 -5.63 -22.64 -0.64
CA LEU A 255 -6.91 -21.95 -0.78
C LEU A 255 -7.26 -21.59 -2.22
N LEU A 256 -6.25 -21.33 -3.07
CA LEU A 256 -6.42 -21.09 -4.49
C LEU A 256 -6.71 -22.39 -5.25
N VAL A 257 -6.03 -23.48 -4.91
CA VAL A 257 -6.31 -24.82 -5.47
C VAL A 257 -7.78 -25.21 -5.22
N GLN A 258 -8.32 -24.97 -4.02
CA GLN A 258 -9.74 -25.18 -3.72
C GLN A 258 -10.69 -24.36 -4.61
N ARG A 259 -10.20 -23.27 -5.22
CA ARG A 259 -10.91 -22.40 -6.17
C ARG A 259 -10.61 -22.73 -7.64
N GLY A 260 -9.87 -23.81 -7.88
CA GLY A 260 -9.49 -24.26 -9.22
C GLY A 260 -8.33 -23.47 -9.85
N VAL A 261 -7.49 -22.82 -9.05
CA VAL A 261 -6.28 -22.14 -9.49
C VAL A 261 -5.07 -22.81 -8.86
N ASP A 262 -4.17 -23.35 -9.67
CA ASP A 262 -2.96 -24.04 -9.22
C ASP A 262 -1.74 -23.13 -9.43
N PRO A 263 -1.15 -22.56 -8.36
CA PRO A 263 0.05 -21.74 -8.49
C PRO A 263 1.26 -22.59 -8.91
N SER A 264 1.94 -22.17 -9.97
CA SER A 264 3.09 -22.91 -10.52
C SER A 264 4.37 -22.79 -9.70
N ARG A 265 4.50 -21.69 -8.92
CA ARG A 265 5.65 -21.46 -8.04
C ARG A 265 5.19 -20.90 -6.71
N VAL A 266 5.58 -21.59 -5.64
CA VAL A 266 5.30 -21.16 -4.26
C VAL A 266 6.62 -21.17 -3.50
N ARG A 267 7.03 -20.03 -2.92
CA ARG A 267 8.33 -19.90 -2.22
C ARG A 267 8.20 -18.98 -1.01
N GLY A 268 8.83 -19.38 0.09
CA GLY A 268 9.13 -18.51 1.21
C GLY A 268 10.48 -17.83 1.04
N LEU A 269 10.58 -16.58 1.43
CA LEU A 269 11.80 -15.75 1.38
C LEU A 269 12.19 -15.21 2.77
N GLY A 270 11.56 -15.70 3.84
CA GLY A 270 11.84 -15.27 5.21
C GLY A 270 11.61 -13.78 5.41
N GLY A 271 12.47 -13.14 6.18
CA GLY A 271 12.45 -11.68 6.43
C GLY A 271 13.11 -10.85 5.34
N ALA A 272 13.37 -11.42 4.16
CA ALA A 272 13.97 -10.70 3.04
C ALA A 272 13.01 -9.63 2.47
N ALA A 273 13.56 -8.61 1.82
CA ALA A 273 12.84 -7.56 1.12
C ALA A 273 11.71 -6.89 1.97
N PRO A 274 12.01 -6.34 3.16
CA PRO A 274 11.02 -5.67 3.99
C PRO A 274 10.46 -4.43 3.24
N VAL A 275 9.15 -4.22 3.34
CA VAL A 275 8.44 -3.07 2.76
C VAL A 275 8.19 -1.97 3.79
N ALA A 276 8.38 -2.27 5.08
CA ALA A 276 8.22 -1.33 6.19
C ALA A 276 9.20 -1.65 7.32
N SER A 277 9.30 -0.73 8.31
CA SER A 277 10.09 -0.97 9.53
C SER A 277 9.59 -2.18 10.32
N ASN A 278 10.51 -2.94 10.89
CA ASN A 278 10.18 -3.99 11.86
C ASN A 278 10.06 -3.45 13.31
N ASP A 279 10.28 -2.16 13.55
CA ASP A 279 10.22 -1.54 14.89
C ASP A 279 8.78 -1.35 15.40
N SER A 280 7.81 -1.22 14.48
CA SER A 280 6.40 -1.07 14.79
C SER A 280 5.58 -2.29 14.39
N GLU A 281 4.49 -2.59 15.12
CA GLU A 281 3.59 -3.68 14.73
C GLU A 281 2.91 -3.42 13.38
N VAL A 282 2.61 -2.16 13.08
CA VAL A 282 2.05 -1.77 11.76
C VAL A 282 3.01 -2.11 10.63
N GLY A 283 4.30 -1.82 10.81
CA GLY A 283 5.33 -2.16 9.82
C GLY A 283 5.55 -3.67 9.73
N ARG A 284 5.63 -4.37 10.86
CA ARG A 284 5.73 -5.84 10.87
C ARG A 284 4.55 -6.50 10.15
N HIS A 285 3.32 -6.02 10.39
CA HIS A 285 2.14 -6.53 9.69
C HIS A 285 2.24 -6.35 8.17
N ARG A 286 2.86 -5.26 7.69
CA ARG A 286 3.13 -5.09 6.26
C ARG A 286 4.18 -6.07 5.75
N ASN A 287 5.16 -6.42 6.55
CA ASN A 287 6.21 -7.37 6.17
C ASN A 287 5.69 -8.81 6.13
N ARG A 288 4.74 -9.20 6.99
CA ARG A 288 4.08 -10.52 6.99
C ARG A 288 3.08 -10.62 5.84
N ARG A 289 3.57 -10.97 4.65
CA ARG A 289 2.76 -10.97 3.43
C ARG A 289 3.05 -12.15 2.50
N VAL A 290 2.10 -12.41 1.63
CA VAL A 290 2.31 -13.20 0.42
C VAL A 290 2.05 -12.29 -0.77
N GLU A 291 3.06 -12.12 -1.60
CA GLU A 291 3.00 -11.40 -2.86
C GLU A 291 2.53 -12.32 -3.98
N VAL A 292 1.82 -11.74 -4.93
CA VAL A 292 1.25 -12.46 -6.08
C VAL A 292 1.82 -11.86 -7.36
N TRP A 293 2.40 -12.74 -8.19
CA TRP A 293 3.02 -12.41 -9.45
C TRP A 293 2.47 -13.28 -10.57
N LEU A 294 2.40 -12.75 -11.77
CA LEU A 294 1.91 -13.41 -12.96
C LEU A 294 3.06 -13.53 -13.98
N GLY A 295 3.66 -14.70 -14.07
CA GLY A 295 4.75 -15.00 -15.02
C GLY A 295 4.27 -15.05 -16.47
N ALA A 296 5.20 -15.08 -17.40
CA ALA A 296 4.91 -15.27 -18.83
C ALA A 296 4.27 -16.64 -19.09
N GLU A 297 3.66 -16.81 -20.26
CA GLU A 297 3.22 -18.11 -20.76
C GLU A 297 4.44 -19.06 -20.92
N GLU A 298 4.27 -20.35 -20.59
CA GLU A 298 5.28 -21.32 -20.98
C GLU A 298 5.40 -21.31 -22.51
N ARG A 299 6.60 -20.98 -22.99
CA ARG A 299 6.91 -21.26 -24.38
C ARG A 299 7.03 -22.79 -24.49
N GLY A 300 5.94 -23.41 -24.98
CA GLY A 300 5.89 -24.83 -25.31
C GLY A 300 6.98 -25.26 -26.32
#